data_c53d4234921cc2d05050d05afa20e714
#
_entry.id   c53d4234921cc2d05050d05afa20e714
#
_cell.length_a   1.000
_cell.length_b   1.000
_cell.length_c   1.000
_cell.angle_alpha   90.00
_cell.angle_beta   90.00
_cell.angle_gamma   90.00
#
_symmetry.space_group_name_H-M   'P 1'
#
loop_
_entity.id
_entity.type
_entity.pdbx_description
1 polymer ?
#
loop_
_entity_poly.entity_id
_entity_poly.type
_entity_poly.pdbx_seq_one_letter_code
_entity_poly.pdbx_strand_id
1 'polypeptide(L)'
;MTRRLPILFVLGAMLLASCGGGAKKQLAVAFSQANNAEPYRAMQNAFMSKLFAQYPDVKLAIADAQQDNSRQVAQVETFIRQKPDLLIVAPNERAALTAVMGQAVDAKIPVICLERDILQPNYTSYVHSDNLAIGRLAGRFIVAQLTKKYGKPKGKVVAMRGLLGVEGEINRDRGAREVFDKYPEIKIVADPVADWIQAKAKDRMTEVLRTEARIDAVYGHNDPMAIGAYLAARELGRDKEMIFVGVDGLGGPAGGIRKVMDGILAATFVYPLCVDKAVEIADKILHQPGFKPEKEYLLESAMVTPENAARMYERMN
;
A
#
# COMPACT_ATOMS: atom_id res chain seq x y z
N MET A 1 32.31 -87.74 32.75
CA MET A 1 32.87 -86.52 33.30
C MET A 1 32.88 -85.47 32.16
N THR A 2 31.89 -84.69 32.09
CA THR A 2 31.70 -83.62 31.04
C THR A 2 31.72 -82.29 31.72
N ARG A 3 32.81 -81.50 31.55
CA ARG A 3 32.94 -80.11 32.04
C ARG A 3 32.14 -79.18 31.14
N ARG A 4 31.16 -78.46 31.68
CA ARG A 4 30.46 -77.36 31.03
C ARG A 4 31.21 -76.03 31.37
N LEU A 5 31.66 -75.27 30.33
CA LEU A 5 32.15 -73.94 30.43
C LEU A 5 30.93 -72.92 30.49
N PRO A 6 30.95 -71.92 31.30
CA PRO A 6 29.96 -70.87 31.25
C PRO A 6 30.30 -69.83 30.19
N ILE A 7 29.29 -69.48 29.36
CA ILE A 7 29.32 -68.39 28.41
C ILE A 7 29.02 -67.11 29.14
N LEU A 8 30.02 -66.20 29.16
CA LEU A 8 29.84 -64.83 29.69
C LEU A 8 29.21 -63.95 28.63
N PHE A 9 27.94 -63.53 28.83
CA PHE A 9 27.31 -62.50 28.01
C PHE A 9 27.79 -61.12 28.49
N VAL A 10 28.60 -60.45 27.68
CA VAL A 10 28.93 -59.02 27.84
C VAL A 10 27.84 -58.20 27.17
N LEU A 11 26.94 -57.62 27.98
CA LEU A 11 25.97 -56.62 27.55
C LEU A 11 26.70 -55.29 27.28
N GLY A 12 26.99 -55.03 25.98
CA GLY A 12 27.48 -53.73 25.57
C GLY A 12 26.32 -52.70 25.58
N ALA A 13 26.31 -51.81 26.56
CA ALA A 13 25.40 -50.66 26.58
C ALA A 13 25.81 -49.64 25.51
N MET A 14 25.13 -49.66 24.33
CA MET A 14 25.23 -48.57 23.35
C MET A 14 24.54 -47.35 23.93
N LEU A 15 25.31 -46.37 24.43
CA LEU A 15 24.84 -45.01 24.66
C LEU A 15 24.53 -44.36 23.32
N LEU A 16 23.27 -44.36 22.96
CA LEU A 16 22.73 -43.51 21.90
C LEU A 16 22.78 -42.06 22.43
N ALA A 17 23.84 -41.33 22.05
CA ALA A 17 23.88 -39.88 22.19
C ALA A 17 22.82 -39.33 21.24
N SER A 18 21.60 -39.09 21.77
CA SER A 18 20.57 -38.32 21.07
C SER A 18 21.08 -36.86 20.93
N CYS A 19 21.67 -36.56 19.77
CA CYS A 19 21.86 -35.17 19.40
C CYS A 19 20.47 -34.55 19.17
N GLY A 20 19.88 -34.07 20.26
CA GLY A 20 18.70 -33.22 20.25
C GLY A 20 19.06 -31.89 19.64
N GLY A 21 19.17 -31.81 18.34
CA GLY A 21 19.08 -30.55 17.60
C GLY A 21 17.66 -30.03 17.81
N GLY A 22 17.45 -29.19 18.82
CA GLY A 22 16.17 -28.49 19.03
C GLY A 22 15.83 -27.78 17.73
N ALA A 23 14.77 -28.22 17.04
CA ALA A 23 14.25 -27.50 15.89
C ALA A 23 13.99 -26.05 16.35
N LYS A 24 14.69 -25.09 15.76
CA LYS A 24 14.44 -23.68 16.05
C LYS A 24 12.95 -23.42 15.88
N LYS A 25 12.32 -22.81 16.89
CA LYS A 25 10.90 -22.44 16.82
C LYS A 25 10.67 -21.60 15.57
N GLN A 26 9.80 -22.05 14.68
CA GLN A 26 9.40 -21.27 13.53
C GLN A 26 8.49 -20.14 13.99
N LEU A 27 8.88 -18.90 13.70
CA LEU A 27 8.14 -17.70 14.03
C LEU A 27 7.01 -17.49 12.99
N ALA A 28 5.82 -17.14 13.46
CA ALA A 28 4.65 -16.96 12.61
C ALA A 28 4.35 -15.47 12.43
N VAL A 29 4.36 -15.00 11.19
CA VAL A 29 3.91 -13.67 10.79
C VAL A 29 2.64 -13.80 9.96
N ALA A 30 1.58 -13.09 10.36
CA ALA A 30 0.34 -13.01 9.61
C ALA A 30 0.22 -11.63 8.96
N PHE A 31 -0.22 -11.58 7.71
CA PHE A 31 -0.52 -10.34 6.99
C PHE A 31 -1.94 -10.36 6.44
N SER A 32 -2.78 -9.44 6.92
CA SER A 32 -4.13 -9.20 6.39
C SER A 32 -4.09 -8.02 5.43
N GLN A 33 -4.29 -8.31 4.14
CA GLN A 33 -4.30 -7.34 3.05
C GLN A 33 -5.74 -6.94 2.68
N ALA A 34 -5.98 -5.65 2.44
CA ALA A 34 -7.29 -5.11 2.05
C ALA A 34 -7.83 -5.74 0.76
N ASN A 35 -6.99 -5.86 -0.26
CA ASN A 35 -7.31 -6.55 -1.51
C ASN A 35 -6.03 -6.84 -2.31
N ASN A 36 -6.17 -7.58 -3.41
CA ASN A 36 -5.09 -7.90 -4.34
C ASN A 36 -5.41 -7.45 -5.78
N ALA A 37 -6.51 -6.74 -5.98
CA ALA A 37 -6.94 -6.26 -7.30
C ALA A 37 -6.21 -4.98 -7.76
N GLU A 38 -5.76 -4.16 -6.81
CA GLU A 38 -4.99 -2.96 -7.09
C GLU A 38 -3.51 -3.31 -7.35
N PRO A 39 -2.86 -2.77 -8.40
CA PRO A 39 -1.43 -3.02 -8.67
C PRO A 39 -0.52 -2.70 -7.48
N TYR A 40 -0.82 -1.63 -6.74
CA TYR A 40 -0.12 -1.26 -5.52
C TYR A 40 -0.18 -2.37 -4.45
N ARG A 41 -1.36 -2.94 -4.20
CA ARG A 41 -1.57 -4.03 -3.23
C ARG A 41 -0.91 -5.33 -3.66
N ALA A 42 -1.01 -5.67 -4.94
CA ALA A 42 -0.32 -6.85 -5.51
C ALA A 42 1.20 -6.74 -5.33
N MET A 43 1.77 -5.54 -5.56
CA MET A 43 3.19 -5.29 -5.35
C MET A 43 3.56 -5.35 -3.85
N GLN A 44 2.75 -4.82 -2.93
CA GLN A 44 2.95 -5.00 -1.48
C GLN A 44 3.04 -6.49 -1.12
N ASN A 45 2.12 -7.32 -1.60
CA ASN A 45 2.10 -8.77 -1.32
C ASN A 45 3.35 -9.47 -1.86
N ALA A 46 3.74 -9.16 -3.10
CA ALA A 46 4.94 -9.73 -3.72
C ALA A 46 6.22 -9.34 -2.97
N PHE A 47 6.32 -8.05 -2.59
CA PHE A 47 7.48 -7.54 -1.84
C PHE A 47 7.53 -8.11 -0.42
N MET A 48 6.39 -8.19 0.27
CA MET A 48 6.28 -8.80 1.59
C MET A 48 6.79 -10.25 1.55
N SER A 49 6.32 -11.04 0.59
CA SER A 49 6.76 -12.42 0.39
C SER A 49 8.26 -12.51 0.08
N LYS A 50 8.77 -11.64 -0.81
CA LYS A 50 10.19 -11.60 -1.20
C LYS A 50 11.11 -11.27 -0.01
N LEU A 51 10.73 -10.30 0.81
CA LEU A 51 11.55 -9.88 1.94
C LEU A 51 11.52 -10.90 3.08
N PHE A 52 10.35 -11.44 3.44
CA PHE A 52 10.27 -12.48 4.48
C PHE A 52 10.93 -13.81 4.05
N ALA A 53 11.05 -14.11 2.76
CA ALA A 53 11.80 -15.27 2.27
C ALA A 53 13.30 -15.24 2.64
N GLN A 54 13.84 -14.08 3.06
CA GLN A 54 15.21 -13.93 3.55
C GLN A 54 15.38 -14.42 5.00
N TYR A 55 14.28 -14.68 5.72
CA TYR A 55 14.25 -15.14 7.10
C TYR A 55 13.75 -16.58 7.17
N PRO A 56 14.65 -17.59 7.13
CA PRO A 56 14.26 -19.01 7.02
C PRO A 56 13.51 -19.56 8.25
N ASP A 57 13.59 -18.87 9.38
CA ASP A 57 12.89 -19.18 10.62
C ASP A 57 11.54 -18.46 10.74
N VAL A 58 11.15 -17.63 9.76
CA VAL A 58 9.86 -16.94 9.71
C VAL A 58 8.93 -17.59 8.68
N LYS A 59 7.72 -17.89 9.10
CA LYS A 59 6.62 -18.31 8.21
C LYS A 59 5.63 -17.17 8.04
N LEU A 60 5.51 -16.65 6.83
CA LEU A 60 4.53 -15.64 6.46
C LEU A 60 3.24 -16.29 5.96
N ALA A 61 2.09 -15.84 6.48
CA ALA A 61 0.77 -16.13 5.96
C ALA A 61 0.09 -14.84 5.50
N ILE A 62 -0.37 -14.79 4.24
CA ILE A 62 -1.07 -13.61 3.68
C ILE A 62 -2.53 -13.98 3.45
N ALA A 63 -3.46 -13.12 3.88
CA ALA A 63 -4.89 -13.24 3.61
C ALA A 63 -5.38 -12.02 2.82
N ASP A 64 -6.14 -12.26 1.75
CA ASP A 64 -6.75 -11.25 0.89
C ASP A 64 -8.21 -11.03 1.28
N ALA A 65 -8.54 -9.83 1.74
CA ALA A 65 -9.91 -9.47 2.12
C ALA A 65 -10.83 -9.17 0.92
N GLN A 66 -10.27 -9.03 -0.28
CA GLN A 66 -11.04 -8.74 -1.51
C GLN A 66 -11.91 -7.47 -1.39
N GLN A 67 -11.39 -6.46 -0.70
CA GLN A 67 -12.09 -5.19 -0.43
C GLN A 67 -13.39 -5.33 0.39
N ASP A 68 -13.54 -6.43 1.14
CA ASP A 68 -14.67 -6.70 2.03
C ASP A 68 -14.24 -6.54 3.50
N ASN A 69 -14.85 -5.58 4.19
CA ASN A 69 -14.55 -5.27 5.59
C ASN A 69 -14.86 -6.43 6.53
N SER A 70 -16.00 -7.11 6.33
CA SER A 70 -16.42 -8.22 7.18
C SER A 70 -15.48 -9.39 7.03
N ARG A 71 -15.05 -9.67 5.81
CA ARG A 71 -14.02 -10.67 5.51
C ARG A 71 -12.70 -10.34 6.18
N GLN A 72 -12.26 -9.07 6.11
CA GLN A 72 -11.00 -8.67 6.74
C GLN A 72 -11.06 -8.80 8.27
N VAL A 73 -12.16 -8.39 8.88
CA VAL A 73 -12.37 -8.57 10.33
C VAL A 73 -12.27 -10.06 10.70
N ALA A 74 -12.99 -10.94 10.00
CA ALA A 74 -12.96 -12.39 10.25
C ALA A 74 -11.56 -13.02 10.05
N GLN A 75 -10.78 -12.51 9.09
CA GLN A 75 -9.39 -12.93 8.88
C GLN A 75 -8.51 -12.53 10.06
N VAL A 76 -8.60 -11.27 10.52
CA VAL A 76 -7.83 -10.77 11.66
C VAL A 76 -8.20 -11.54 12.93
N GLU A 77 -9.49 -11.78 13.19
CA GLU A 77 -9.93 -12.64 14.31
C GLU A 77 -9.35 -14.05 14.23
N THR A 78 -9.29 -14.62 13.02
CA THR A 78 -8.71 -15.95 12.79
C THR A 78 -7.22 -15.95 13.12
N PHE A 79 -6.48 -14.93 12.68
CA PHE A 79 -5.07 -14.76 13.02
C PHE A 79 -4.87 -14.58 14.54
N ILE A 80 -5.71 -13.79 15.22
CA ILE A 80 -5.65 -13.63 16.69
C ILE A 80 -5.79 -14.99 17.39
N ARG A 81 -6.73 -15.84 16.96
CA ARG A 81 -6.90 -17.21 17.51
C ARG A 81 -5.68 -18.11 17.27
N GLN A 82 -4.97 -17.91 16.15
CA GLN A 82 -3.74 -18.65 15.82
C GLN A 82 -2.51 -18.17 16.60
N LYS A 83 -2.61 -17.00 17.27
CA LYS A 83 -1.54 -16.40 18.09
C LYS A 83 -0.22 -16.28 17.33
N PRO A 84 -0.15 -15.55 16.20
CA PRO A 84 1.10 -15.31 15.51
C PRO A 84 2.08 -14.54 16.40
N ASP A 85 3.37 -14.65 16.13
CA ASP A 85 4.40 -13.87 16.83
C ASP A 85 4.35 -12.37 16.40
N LEU A 86 3.75 -12.07 15.23
CA LEU A 86 3.49 -10.72 14.75
C LEU A 86 2.33 -10.70 13.74
N LEU A 87 1.51 -9.65 13.80
CA LEU A 87 0.43 -9.37 12.86
C LEU A 87 0.71 -8.07 12.10
N ILE A 88 0.62 -8.11 10.78
CA ILE A 88 0.63 -6.94 9.89
C ILE A 88 -0.78 -6.78 9.33
N VAL A 89 -1.32 -5.57 9.35
CA VAL A 89 -2.64 -5.27 8.80
C VAL A 89 -2.55 -4.06 7.88
N ALA A 90 -2.97 -4.21 6.63
CA ALA A 90 -3.27 -3.10 5.72
C ALA A 90 -4.79 -2.92 5.70
N PRO A 91 -5.37 -2.00 6.49
CA PRO A 91 -6.82 -1.90 6.65
C PRO A 91 -7.53 -1.55 5.35
N ASN A 92 -8.68 -2.19 5.09
CA ASN A 92 -9.54 -1.75 3.98
C ASN A 92 -10.21 -0.43 4.33
N GLU A 93 -10.86 -0.36 5.49
CA GLU A 93 -11.47 0.87 6.02
C GLU A 93 -11.15 1.07 7.51
N ARG A 94 -10.99 2.34 7.90
CA ARG A 94 -10.58 2.76 9.25
C ARG A 94 -11.51 2.23 10.34
N ALA A 95 -12.80 2.51 10.20
CA ALA A 95 -13.81 2.21 11.23
C ALA A 95 -13.94 0.70 11.46
N ALA A 96 -14.03 -0.07 10.39
CA ALA A 96 -14.27 -1.51 10.43
C ALA A 96 -13.13 -2.27 11.15
N LEU A 97 -11.88 -1.85 10.93
CA LEU A 97 -10.71 -2.57 11.44
C LEU A 97 -10.26 -2.11 12.84
N THR A 98 -10.72 -0.95 13.32
CA THR A 98 -10.25 -0.37 14.59
C THR A 98 -10.45 -1.30 15.77
N ALA A 99 -11.64 -1.88 15.93
CA ALA A 99 -11.96 -2.72 17.08
C ALA A 99 -11.18 -4.05 17.09
N VAL A 100 -11.13 -4.73 15.94
CA VAL A 100 -10.45 -6.04 15.85
C VAL A 100 -8.94 -5.92 15.97
N MET A 101 -8.34 -4.82 15.50
CA MET A 101 -6.91 -4.55 15.76
C MET A 101 -6.64 -4.28 17.23
N GLY A 102 -7.58 -3.64 17.95
CA GLY A 102 -7.52 -3.52 19.40
C GLY A 102 -7.51 -4.88 20.11
N GLN A 103 -8.34 -5.82 19.68
CA GLN A 103 -8.34 -7.18 20.22
C GLN A 103 -6.99 -7.90 20.02
N ALA A 104 -6.30 -7.69 18.92
CA ALA A 104 -4.95 -8.23 18.70
C ALA A 104 -3.94 -7.66 19.70
N VAL A 105 -3.98 -6.35 19.93
CA VAL A 105 -3.11 -5.68 20.92
C VAL A 105 -3.41 -6.17 22.33
N ASP A 106 -4.68 -6.33 22.69
CA ASP A 106 -5.11 -6.87 24.01
C ASP A 106 -4.63 -8.32 24.21
N ALA A 107 -4.62 -9.10 23.13
CA ALA A 107 -4.06 -10.46 23.10
C ALA A 107 -2.53 -10.48 23.15
N LYS A 108 -1.86 -9.33 23.31
CA LYS A 108 -0.40 -9.17 23.36
C LYS A 108 0.32 -9.58 22.06
N ILE A 109 -0.36 -9.55 20.95
CA ILE A 109 0.23 -9.76 19.64
C ILE A 109 0.76 -8.40 19.14
N PRO A 110 2.05 -8.27 18.80
CA PRO A 110 2.54 -7.05 18.15
C PRO A 110 1.82 -6.81 16.82
N VAL A 111 1.33 -5.58 16.60
CA VAL A 111 0.58 -5.22 15.40
C VAL A 111 1.30 -4.11 14.65
N ILE A 112 1.65 -4.35 13.39
CA ILE A 112 2.09 -3.30 12.46
C ILE A 112 0.90 -2.90 11.59
N CYS A 113 0.44 -1.64 11.73
CA CYS A 113 -0.52 -1.03 10.84
C CYS A 113 0.22 -0.56 9.59
N LEU A 114 -0.21 -1.00 8.40
CA LEU A 114 0.50 -0.77 7.16
C LEU A 114 -0.29 0.15 6.24
N GLU A 115 0.30 1.28 5.87
CA GLU A 115 -0.11 2.24 4.87
C GLU A 115 -1.41 2.99 5.21
N ARG A 116 -2.53 2.31 5.44
CA ARG A 116 -3.79 2.93 5.86
C ARG A 116 -3.93 2.89 7.37
N ASP A 117 -4.47 3.96 7.96
CA ASP A 117 -4.69 4.08 9.39
C ASP A 117 -6.00 3.44 9.86
N ILE A 118 -6.22 3.52 11.17
CA ILE A 118 -7.46 3.21 11.87
C ILE A 118 -7.86 4.40 12.77
N LEU A 119 -9.10 4.42 13.28
CA LEU A 119 -9.63 5.55 14.04
C LEU A 119 -8.95 5.78 15.39
N GLN A 120 -8.41 4.74 16.00
CA GLN A 120 -7.67 4.79 17.27
C GLN A 120 -6.34 4.05 17.11
N PRO A 121 -5.25 4.48 17.79
CA PRO A 121 -3.91 3.94 17.58
C PRO A 121 -3.73 2.53 18.21
N ASN A 122 -4.62 1.60 17.88
CA ASN A 122 -4.65 0.22 18.32
C ASN A 122 -3.66 -0.63 17.51
N TYR A 123 -2.38 -0.27 17.58
CA TYR A 123 -1.27 -0.95 16.91
C TYR A 123 0.02 -0.74 17.72
N THR A 124 1.01 -1.59 17.50
CA THR A 124 2.36 -1.43 18.05
C THR A 124 3.09 -0.31 17.30
N SER A 125 3.01 -0.34 15.97
CA SER A 125 3.64 0.65 15.09
C SER A 125 2.80 0.89 13.83
N TYR A 126 2.85 2.10 13.27
CA TYR A 126 2.21 2.48 12.01
C TYR A 126 3.25 2.96 11.01
N VAL A 127 3.23 2.37 9.81
CA VAL A 127 4.15 2.72 8.71
C VAL A 127 3.35 3.29 7.57
N HIS A 128 3.57 4.57 7.23
CA HIS A 128 2.74 5.29 6.26
C HIS A 128 3.51 6.41 5.54
N SER A 129 2.83 7.15 4.66
CA SER A 129 3.31 8.38 4.03
C SER A 129 2.30 9.52 4.20
N ASP A 130 2.74 10.76 4.03
CA ASP A 130 1.90 11.96 4.21
C ASP A 130 0.99 12.21 3.00
N ASN A 131 -0.20 11.61 3.02
CA ASN A 131 -1.21 11.78 1.98
C ASN A 131 -1.68 13.23 1.83
N LEU A 132 -1.67 14.03 2.90
CA LEU A 132 -2.03 15.45 2.82
C LEU A 132 -0.97 16.26 2.06
N ALA A 133 0.30 16.00 2.35
CA ALA A 133 1.41 16.61 1.62
C ALA A 133 1.40 16.19 0.13
N ILE A 134 1.11 14.91 -0.16
CA ILE A 134 0.96 14.41 -1.55
C ILE A 134 -0.16 15.16 -2.27
N GLY A 135 -1.33 15.30 -1.67
CA GLY A 135 -2.44 16.06 -2.25
C GLY A 135 -2.07 17.51 -2.53
N ARG A 136 -1.37 18.18 -1.58
CA ARG A 136 -0.87 19.55 -1.77
C ARG A 136 0.16 19.64 -2.90
N LEU A 137 1.05 18.65 -3.03
CA LEU A 137 2.03 18.59 -4.12
C LEU A 137 1.32 18.44 -5.48
N ALA A 138 0.35 17.54 -5.60
CA ALA A 138 -0.44 17.35 -6.80
C ALA A 138 -1.22 18.63 -7.17
N GLY A 139 -1.88 19.25 -6.19
CA GLY A 139 -2.56 20.52 -6.38
C GLY A 139 -1.62 21.64 -6.89
N ARG A 140 -0.45 21.81 -6.26
CA ARG A 140 0.55 22.80 -6.72
C ARG A 140 1.05 22.53 -8.13
N PHE A 141 1.32 21.26 -8.47
CA PHE A 141 1.72 20.88 -9.82
C PHE A 141 0.64 21.26 -10.85
N ILE A 142 -0.63 20.91 -10.60
CA ILE A 142 -1.74 21.25 -11.49
C ILE A 142 -1.88 22.77 -11.65
N VAL A 143 -1.84 23.53 -10.55
CA VAL A 143 -1.88 25.00 -10.60
C VAL A 143 -0.76 25.57 -11.47
N ALA A 144 0.47 25.06 -11.32
CA ALA A 144 1.61 25.50 -12.12
C ALA A 144 1.40 25.21 -13.62
N GLN A 145 0.89 24.01 -13.97
CA GLN A 145 0.60 23.67 -15.37
C GLN A 145 -0.52 24.54 -15.96
N LEU A 146 -1.60 24.77 -15.22
CA LEU A 146 -2.68 25.66 -15.64
C LEU A 146 -2.20 27.11 -15.79
N THR A 147 -1.36 27.58 -14.89
CA THR A 147 -0.74 28.91 -14.99
C THR A 147 0.14 29.03 -16.23
N LYS A 148 0.95 28.00 -16.52
CA LYS A 148 1.75 27.93 -17.77
C LYS A 148 0.87 27.97 -19.02
N LYS A 149 -0.27 27.25 -19.01
CA LYS A 149 -1.21 27.18 -20.13
C LYS A 149 -1.94 28.52 -20.38
N TYR A 150 -2.30 29.25 -19.32
CA TYR A 150 -3.22 30.40 -19.41
C TYR A 150 -2.62 31.74 -18.99
N GLY A 151 -1.36 31.79 -18.58
CA GLY A 151 -0.73 33.00 -18.03
C GLY A 151 -1.22 33.36 -16.62
N LYS A 152 -2.22 32.64 -16.08
CA LYS A 152 -2.76 32.81 -14.73
C LYS A 152 -3.37 31.50 -14.23
N PRO A 153 -3.51 31.33 -12.90
CA PRO A 153 -4.09 30.11 -12.32
C PRO A 153 -5.60 30.05 -12.53
N LYS A 154 -6.03 29.43 -13.64
CA LYS A 154 -7.43 29.19 -13.99
C LYS A 154 -7.59 27.86 -14.71
N GLY A 155 -8.74 27.22 -14.56
CA GLY A 155 -9.09 26.01 -15.30
C GLY A 155 -10.14 25.14 -14.61
N LYS A 156 -10.59 24.14 -15.34
CA LYS A 156 -11.55 23.13 -14.87
C LYS A 156 -10.82 21.83 -14.53
N VAL A 157 -10.98 21.34 -13.32
CA VAL A 157 -10.32 20.13 -12.79
C VAL A 157 -11.38 19.08 -12.48
N VAL A 158 -11.10 17.83 -12.84
CA VAL A 158 -11.84 16.66 -12.37
C VAL A 158 -10.97 15.98 -11.29
N ALA A 159 -11.54 15.78 -10.10
CA ALA A 159 -10.91 15.04 -9.01
C ALA A 159 -11.47 13.60 -8.98
N MET A 160 -10.75 12.63 -9.52
CA MET A 160 -11.15 11.22 -9.52
C MET A 160 -10.80 10.59 -8.17
N ARG A 161 -11.82 10.36 -7.34
CA ARG A 161 -11.66 9.99 -5.92
C ARG A 161 -11.52 8.47 -5.73
N GLY A 162 -10.71 8.10 -4.73
CA GLY A 162 -10.58 6.71 -4.27
C GLY A 162 -11.79 6.24 -3.45
N LEU A 163 -11.62 5.11 -2.76
CA LEU A 163 -12.63 4.57 -1.84
C LEU A 163 -12.87 5.56 -0.70
N LEU A 164 -14.13 5.99 -0.54
CA LEU A 164 -14.51 6.97 0.48
C LEU A 164 -14.27 6.45 1.90
N GLY A 165 -13.90 7.35 2.80
CA GLY A 165 -13.68 7.02 4.21
C GLY A 165 -12.28 6.46 4.52
N VAL A 166 -11.44 6.28 3.52
CA VAL A 166 -10.04 5.90 3.66
C VAL A 166 -9.17 7.13 3.85
N GLU A 167 -8.20 7.09 4.78
CA GLU A 167 -7.31 8.23 5.09
C GLU A 167 -6.64 8.80 3.83
N GLY A 168 -6.10 7.93 2.98
CA GLY A 168 -5.43 8.34 1.74
C GLY A 168 -6.35 9.11 0.79
N GLU A 169 -7.62 8.70 0.66
CA GLU A 169 -8.61 9.41 -0.13
C GLU A 169 -8.93 10.77 0.48
N ILE A 170 -9.27 10.81 1.77
CA ILE A 170 -9.64 12.03 2.49
C ILE A 170 -8.52 13.07 2.41
N ASN A 171 -7.28 12.66 2.68
CA ASN A 171 -6.16 13.59 2.79
C ASN A 171 -5.61 14.02 1.42
N ARG A 172 -5.61 13.14 0.40
CA ARG A 172 -5.24 13.53 -0.97
C ARG A 172 -6.22 14.54 -1.54
N ASP A 173 -7.54 14.34 -1.33
CA ASP A 173 -8.56 15.30 -1.75
C ASP A 173 -8.42 16.62 -1.00
N ARG A 174 -8.36 16.58 0.34
CA ARG A 174 -8.20 17.77 1.18
C ARG A 174 -6.95 18.58 0.80
N GLY A 175 -5.80 17.91 0.64
CA GLY A 175 -4.56 18.56 0.29
C GLY A 175 -4.61 19.28 -1.06
N ALA A 176 -5.23 18.69 -2.07
CA ALA A 176 -5.40 19.31 -3.37
C ALA A 176 -6.36 20.51 -3.29
N ARG A 177 -7.51 20.37 -2.59
CA ARG A 177 -8.48 21.48 -2.40
C ARG A 177 -7.87 22.64 -1.62
N GLU A 178 -7.11 22.41 -0.56
CA GLU A 178 -6.38 23.48 0.16
C GLU A 178 -5.48 24.33 -0.76
N VAL A 179 -5.03 23.77 -1.86
CA VAL A 179 -4.26 24.52 -2.87
C VAL A 179 -5.19 25.20 -3.87
N PHE A 180 -6.18 24.51 -4.41
CA PHE A 180 -7.08 25.05 -5.43
C PHE A 180 -7.93 26.20 -4.91
N ASP A 181 -8.39 26.15 -3.63
CA ASP A 181 -9.24 27.16 -3.00
C ASP A 181 -8.56 28.54 -2.90
N LYS A 182 -7.20 28.60 -3.02
CA LYS A 182 -6.47 29.85 -3.10
C LYS A 182 -6.61 30.55 -4.46
N TYR A 183 -7.19 29.88 -5.46
CA TYR A 183 -7.29 30.36 -6.84
C TYR A 183 -8.74 30.26 -7.33
N PRO A 184 -9.56 31.32 -7.16
CA PRO A 184 -11.00 31.28 -7.44
C PRO A 184 -11.39 30.90 -8.86
N GLU A 185 -10.47 31.06 -9.84
CA GLU A 185 -10.69 30.68 -11.23
C GLU A 185 -10.34 29.20 -11.53
N ILE A 186 -9.81 28.45 -10.57
CA ILE A 186 -9.69 26.99 -10.65
C ILE A 186 -10.96 26.39 -10.07
N LYS A 187 -11.66 25.55 -10.83
CA LYS A 187 -12.92 24.94 -10.43
C LYS A 187 -12.83 23.42 -10.52
N ILE A 188 -13.14 22.73 -9.43
CA ILE A 188 -13.44 21.31 -9.51
C ILE A 188 -14.86 21.19 -10.07
N VAL A 189 -14.97 20.66 -11.29
CA VAL A 189 -16.23 20.55 -12.01
C VAL A 189 -16.90 19.21 -11.84
N ALA A 190 -16.15 18.19 -11.43
CA ALA A 190 -16.64 16.87 -11.03
C ALA A 190 -15.65 16.20 -10.09
N ASP A 191 -16.16 15.37 -9.16
CA ASP A 191 -15.37 14.60 -8.21
C ASP A 191 -15.88 13.15 -8.05
N PRO A 192 -15.96 12.39 -9.19
CA PRO A 192 -16.50 11.05 -9.19
C PRO A 192 -15.66 10.06 -8.38
N VAL A 193 -16.34 9.09 -7.74
CA VAL A 193 -15.71 8.03 -6.95
C VAL A 193 -15.47 6.80 -7.84
N ALA A 194 -14.24 6.29 -7.85
CA ALA A 194 -13.84 5.14 -8.65
C ALA A 194 -13.09 4.05 -7.85
N ASP A 195 -13.09 4.13 -6.51
CA ASP A 195 -12.66 3.08 -5.57
C ASP A 195 -11.27 2.51 -5.86
N TRP A 196 -10.32 3.33 -6.35
CA TRP A 196 -8.96 2.98 -6.78
C TRP A 196 -8.88 2.17 -8.08
N ILE A 197 -10.01 1.92 -8.76
CA ILE A 197 -10.13 0.96 -9.86
C ILE A 197 -10.13 1.68 -11.22
N GLN A 198 -9.20 1.29 -12.10
CA GLN A 198 -9.01 1.89 -13.41
C GLN A 198 -10.27 1.80 -14.30
N ALA A 199 -10.94 0.65 -14.35
CA ALA A 199 -12.14 0.46 -15.17
C ALA A 199 -13.28 1.38 -14.71
N LYS A 200 -13.52 1.47 -13.38
CA LYS A 200 -14.51 2.40 -12.82
C LYS A 200 -14.19 3.84 -13.14
N ALA A 201 -12.91 4.23 -13.05
CA ALA A 201 -12.50 5.59 -13.39
C ALA A 201 -12.73 5.92 -14.87
N LYS A 202 -12.50 4.95 -15.77
CA LYS A 202 -12.81 5.09 -17.19
C LYS A 202 -14.31 5.34 -17.41
N ASP A 203 -15.17 4.52 -16.79
CA ASP A 203 -16.62 4.67 -16.90
C ASP A 203 -17.10 6.01 -16.37
N ARG A 204 -16.65 6.40 -15.17
CA ARG A 204 -16.97 7.69 -14.55
C ARG A 204 -16.49 8.88 -15.36
N MET A 205 -15.29 8.80 -15.91
CA MET A 205 -14.76 9.87 -16.77
C MET A 205 -15.53 9.98 -18.08
N THR A 206 -16.00 8.87 -18.66
CA THR A 206 -16.87 8.88 -19.84
C THR A 206 -18.17 9.64 -19.56
N GLU A 207 -18.78 9.47 -18.38
CA GLU A 207 -19.96 10.22 -17.96
C GLU A 207 -19.65 11.72 -17.83
N VAL A 208 -18.54 12.09 -17.18
CA VAL A 208 -18.11 13.48 -17.02
C VAL A 208 -17.85 14.14 -18.37
N LEU A 209 -17.19 13.45 -19.31
CA LEU A 209 -16.86 13.98 -20.64
C LEU A 209 -18.09 14.26 -21.51
N ARG A 210 -19.25 13.65 -21.22
CA ARG A 210 -20.51 13.92 -21.91
C ARG A 210 -21.17 15.22 -21.44
N THR A 211 -20.92 15.63 -20.22
CA THR A 211 -21.56 16.80 -19.59
C THR A 211 -20.64 18.03 -19.57
N GLU A 212 -19.33 17.82 -19.42
CA GLU A 212 -18.34 18.90 -19.35
C GLU A 212 -17.70 19.16 -20.72
N ALA A 213 -18.06 20.29 -21.34
CA ALA A 213 -17.55 20.70 -22.65
C ALA A 213 -16.03 20.96 -22.65
N ARG A 214 -15.44 21.32 -21.50
CA ARG A 214 -14.01 21.55 -21.35
C ARG A 214 -13.52 21.08 -19.99
N ILE A 215 -12.41 20.35 -19.99
CA ILE A 215 -11.67 19.92 -18.80
C ILE A 215 -10.19 20.26 -19.06
N ASP A 216 -9.49 20.81 -18.08
CA ASP A 216 -8.09 21.24 -18.24
C ASP A 216 -7.11 20.30 -17.51
N ALA A 217 -7.58 19.63 -16.45
CA ALA A 217 -6.78 18.66 -15.71
C ALA A 217 -7.66 17.58 -15.06
N VAL A 218 -7.11 16.40 -14.94
CA VAL A 218 -7.67 15.30 -14.13
C VAL A 218 -6.66 14.95 -13.05
N TYR A 219 -7.08 15.02 -11.80
CA TYR A 219 -6.35 14.54 -10.65
C TYR A 219 -6.93 13.18 -10.21
N GLY A 220 -6.27 12.10 -10.56
CA GLY A 220 -6.57 10.78 -10.00
C GLY A 220 -5.89 10.61 -8.64
N HIS A 221 -6.64 10.19 -7.63
CA HIS A 221 -6.05 9.89 -6.32
C HIS A 221 -5.09 8.69 -6.37
N ASN A 222 -5.08 7.92 -7.47
CA ASN A 222 -4.01 6.99 -7.81
C ASN A 222 -3.76 6.94 -9.33
N ASP A 223 -2.64 6.31 -9.74
CA ASP A 223 -2.27 6.17 -11.14
C ASP A 223 -3.28 5.36 -11.95
N PRO A 224 -3.80 4.21 -11.48
CA PRO A 224 -4.82 3.47 -12.23
C PRO A 224 -6.04 4.31 -12.58
N MET A 225 -6.54 5.14 -11.66
CA MET A 225 -7.70 6.00 -11.95
C MET A 225 -7.37 7.14 -12.91
N ALA A 226 -6.18 7.75 -12.80
CA ALA A 226 -5.73 8.76 -13.75
C ALA A 226 -5.58 8.17 -15.16
N ILE A 227 -5.04 6.94 -15.27
CA ILE A 227 -4.92 6.21 -16.54
C ILE A 227 -6.31 5.84 -17.09
N GLY A 228 -7.24 5.39 -16.24
CA GLY A 228 -8.62 5.13 -16.64
C GLY A 228 -9.30 6.35 -17.25
N ALA A 229 -9.14 7.51 -16.59
CA ALA A 229 -9.65 8.78 -17.10
C ALA A 229 -8.99 9.18 -18.45
N TYR A 230 -7.67 8.99 -18.61
CA TYR A 230 -6.99 9.17 -19.87
C TYR A 230 -7.57 8.30 -20.99
N LEU A 231 -7.81 7.01 -20.71
CA LEU A 231 -8.37 6.08 -21.69
C LEU A 231 -9.76 6.52 -22.16
N ALA A 232 -10.63 6.98 -21.25
CA ALA A 232 -11.94 7.53 -21.61
C ALA A 232 -11.81 8.78 -22.50
N ALA A 233 -10.93 9.70 -22.13
CA ALA A 233 -10.69 10.92 -22.91
C ALA A 233 -10.14 10.60 -24.31
N ARG A 234 -9.21 9.64 -24.40
CA ARG A 234 -8.61 9.20 -25.66
C ARG A 234 -9.64 8.57 -26.61
N GLU A 235 -10.56 7.73 -26.10
CA GLU A 235 -11.63 7.13 -26.89
C GLU A 235 -12.55 8.17 -27.51
N LEU A 236 -12.71 9.32 -26.87
CA LEU A 236 -13.49 10.46 -27.39
C LEU A 236 -12.65 11.51 -28.13
N GLY A 237 -11.35 11.25 -28.35
CA GLY A 237 -10.43 12.17 -29.02
C GLY A 237 -10.12 13.46 -28.24
N ARG A 238 -10.35 13.44 -26.89
CA ARG A 238 -10.23 14.61 -26.01
C ARG A 238 -9.00 14.57 -25.08
N ASP A 239 -8.14 13.56 -25.20
CA ASP A 239 -6.98 13.37 -24.33
C ASP A 239 -5.94 14.51 -24.39
N LYS A 240 -5.91 15.26 -25.52
CA LYS A 240 -5.00 16.39 -25.71
C LYS A 240 -5.51 17.70 -25.09
N GLU A 241 -6.76 17.77 -24.66
CA GLU A 241 -7.33 18.98 -24.05
C GLU A 241 -6.83 19.20 -22.62
N MET A 242 -6.47 18.13 -21.92
CA MET A 242 -6.21 18.10 -20.48
C MET A 242 -4.92 17.35 -20.11
N ILE A 243 -4.43 17.63 -18.91
CA ILE A 243 -3.35 16.85 -18.30
C ILE A 243 -3.93 15.84 -17.32
N PHE A 244 -3.23 14.71 -17.13
CA PHE A 244 -3.58 13.66 -16.19
C PHE A 244 -2.47 13.55 -15.13
N VAL A 245 -2.86 13.58 -13.86
CA VAL A 245 -1.96 13.51 -12.71
C VAL A 245 -2.41 12.37 -11.81
N GLY A 246 -1.49 11.51 -11.40
CA GLY A 246 -1.75 10.36 -10.55
C GLY A 246 -0.95 10.36 -9.27
N VAL A 247 -1.12 9.31 -8.49
CA VAL A 247 -0.36 8.96 -7.27
C VAL A 247 -0.14 7.46 -7.30
N ASP A 248 0.88 6.95 -6.76
CA ASP A 248 1.47 5.65 -6.50
C ASP A 248 2.91 5.63 -7.00
N GLY A 249 3.16 6.09 -8.24
CA GLY A 249 4.51 6.16 -8.80
C GLY A 249 5.21 4.80 -8.82
N LEU A 250 4.48 3.73 -9.15
CA LEU A 250 5.06 2.41 -9.22
C LEU A 250 6.01 2.28 -10.41
N GLY A 251 7.06 1.47 -10.24
CA GLY A 251 7.91 1.01 -11.32
C GLY A 251 7.24 -0.02 -12.23
N GLY A 252 8.01 -0.60 -13.14
CA GLY A 252 7.52 -1.62 -14.08
C GLY A 252 6.75 -1.05 -15.28
N PRO A 253 6.47 -1.89 -16.30
CA PRO A 253 5.91 -1.42 -17.58
C PRO A 253 4.48 -0.89 -17.50
N ALA A 254 3.71 -1.32 -16.50
CA ALA A 254 2.36 -0.85 -16.24
C ALA A 254 2.30 0.27 -15.17
N GLY A 255 3.40 0.57 -14.48
CA GLY A 255 3.46 1.52 -13.39
C GLY A 255 3.35 2.98 -13.83
N GLY A 256 3.00 3.85 -12.88
CA GLY A 256 2.79 5.28 -13.11
C GLY A 256 4.03 6.00 -13.64
N ILE A 257 5.24 5.62 -13.18
CA ILE A 257 6.49 6.21 -13.69
C ILE A 257 6.63 5.96 -15.19
N ARG A 258 6.34 4.72 -15.65
CA ARG A 258 6.34 4.41 -17.09
C ARG A 258 5.29 5.24 -17.84
N LYS A 259 4.13 5.48 -17.25
CA LYS A 259 3.08 6.29 -17.88
C LYS A 259 3.43 7.78 -17.97
N VAL A 260 4.29 8.27 -17.08
CA VAL A 260 4.90 9.61 -17.24
C VAL A 260 5.90 9.61 -18.39
N MET A 261 6.76 8.60 -18.52
CA MET A 261 7.68 8.47 -19.67
C MET A 261 6.95 8.36 -21.01
N ASP A 262 5.81 7.67 -21.03
CA ASP A 262 4.97 7.50 -22.23
C ASP A 262 4.14 8.77 -22.56
N GLY A 263 4.19 9.82 -21.74
CA GLY A 263 3.43 11.06 -21.92
C GLY A 263 1.92 10.91 -21.66
N ILE A 264 1.50 9.84 -20.99
CA ILE A 264 0.12 9.59 -20.58
C ILE A 264 -0.21 10.39 -19.32
N LEU A 265 0.67 10.34 -18.32
CA LEU A 265 0.58 11.16 -17.12
C LEU A 265 1.55 12.34 -17.22
N ALA A 266 1.09 13.53 -16.83
CA ALA A 266 1.94 14.72 -16.70
C ALA A 266 2.84 14.63 -15.46
N ALA A 267 2.36 13.96 -14.41
CA ALA A 267 3.12 13.64 -13.20
C ALA A 267 2.47 12.50 -12.43
N THR A 268 3.28 11.82 -11.62
CA THR A 268 2.81 10.96 -10.53
C THR A 268 3.62 11.25 -9.26
N PHE A 269 3.09 10.87 -8.10
CA PHE A 269 3.75 11.02 -6.81
C PHE A 269 4.00 9.64 -6.23
N VAL A 270 5.27 9.31 -5.96
CA VAL A 270 5.63 8.02 -5.37
C VAL A 270 4.93 7.88 -4.02
N TYR A 271 4.12 6.85 -3.90
CA TYR A 271 3.56 6.43 -2.62
C TYR A 271 4.33 5.18 -2.17
N PRO A 272 5.17 5.28 -1.13
CA PRO A 272 5.99 4.15 -0.69
C PRO A 272 5.14 2.93 -0.37
N LEU A 273 5.61 1.74 -0.76
CA LEU A 273 4.92 0.48 -0.43
C LEU A 273 4.86 0.22 1.08
N CYS A 274 5.68 0.90 1.86
CA CYS A 274 5.82 0.75 3.31
C CYS A 274 6.32 -0.63 3.78
N VAL A 275 6.52 -1.55 2.87
CA VAL A 275 6.85 -2.95 3.14
C VAL A 275 8.25 -3.11 3.69
N ASP A 276 9.26 -2.45 3.10
CA ASP A 276 10.66 -2.53 3.56
C ASP A 276 10.78 -2.14 5.04
N LYS A 277 10.16 -1.00 5.39
CA LYS A 277 10.16 -0.52 6.76
C LYS A 277 9.36 -1.44 7.70
N ALA A 278 8.22 -1.96 7.25
CA ALA A 278 7.42 -2.88 8.04
C ALA A 278 8.18 -4.19 8.32
N VAL A 279 8.89 -4.74 7.33
CA VAL A 279 9.71 -5.96 7.50
C VAL A 279 10.92 -5.69 8.38
N GLU A 280 11.60 -4.53 8.25
CA GLU A 280 12.69 -4.12 9.15
C GLU A 280 12.21 -4.07 10.61
N ILE A 281 11.04 -3.49 10.86
CA ILE A 281 10.45 -3.42 12.21
C ILE A 281 10.07 -4.82 12.70
N ALA A 282 9.45 -5.63 11.82
CA ALA A 282 9.06 -7.00 12.12
C ALA A 282 10.27 -7.84 12.54
N ASP A 283 11.35 -7.78 11.78
CA ASP A 283 12.61 -8.47 12.09
C ASP A 283 13.12 -8.11 13.49
N LYS A 284 13.18 -6.82 13.81
CA LYS A 284 13.64 -6.36 15.13
C LYS A 284 12.71 -6.81 16.27
N ILE A 285 11.38 -6.78 16.06
CA ILE A 285 10.40 -7.27 17.03
C ILE A 285 10.63 -8.77 17.29
N LEU A 286 10.85 -9.55 16.24
CA LEU A 286 10.97 -11.01 16.32
C LEU A 286 12.31 -11.49 16.85
N HIS A 287 13.42 -10.78 16.57
CA HIS A 287 14.77 -11.28 16.81
C HIS A 287 15.59 -10.45 17.85
N GLN A 288 15.10 -9.25 18.23
CA GLN A 288 15.80 -8.41 19.21
C GLN A 288 15.00 -8.26 20.50
N PRO A 289 15.26 -9.08 21.53
CA PRO A 289 14.55 -8.99 22.80
C PRO A 289 14.60 -7.57 23.39
N GLY A 290 13.43 -7.04 23.75
CA GLY A 290 13.31 -5.70 24.33
C GLY A 290 13.26 -4.55 23.31
N PHE A 291 13.34 -4.82 22.02
CA PHE A 291 13.14 -3.78 20.99
C PHE A 291 11.72 -3.20 21.11
N LYS A 292 11.65 -1.88 21.10
CA LYS A 292 10.40 -1.11 21.07
C LYS A 292 10.43 -0.21 19.85
N PRO A 293 9.57 -0.46 18.84
CA PRO A 293 9.51 0.41 17.67
C PRO A 293 8.92 1.77 18.04
N GLU A 294 9.21 2.78 17.22
CA GLU A 294 8.47 4.03 17.24
C GLU A 294 6.99 3.77 16.95
N LYS A 295 6.14 4.63 17.47
CA LYS A 295 4.70 4.51 17.26
C LYS A 295 4.32 4.73 15.80
N GLU A 296 5.04 5.61 15.09
CA GLU A 296 4.79 5.96 13.70
C GLU A 296 6.10 6.13 12.92
N TYR A 297 6.10 5.65 11.69
CA TYR A 297 7.16 5.86 10.71
C TYR A 297 6.56 6.51 9.47
N LEU A 298 6.86 7.78 9.28
CA LEU A 298 6.43 8.56 8.13
C LEU A 298 7.48 8.46 7.03
N LEU A 299 7.09 7.94 5.86
CA LEU A 299 7.96 7.77 4.69
C LEU A 299 7.74 8.89 3.69
N GLU A 300 8.84 9.38 3.11
CA GLU A 300 8.81 10.49 2.16
C GLU A 300 8.24 10.05 0.80
N SER A 301 7.49 10.96 0.17
CA SER A 301 7.03 10.86 -1.20
C SER A 301 7.93 11.70 -2.13
N ALA A 302 8.04 11.27 -3.38
CA ALA A 302 8.76 11.99 -4.42
C ALA A 302 7.85 12.27 -5.62
N MET A 303 7.93 13.49 -6.17
CA MET A 303 7.25 13.82 -7.42
C MET A 303 8.05 13.29 -8.61
N VAL A 304 7.35 12.64 -9.53
CA VAL A 304 7.88 12.15 -10.81
C VAL A 304 7.23 12.92 -11.95
N THR A 305 8.08 13.56 -12.74
CA THR A 305 7.70 14.31 -13.94
C THR A 305 8.56 13.82 -15.12
N PRO A 306 8.29 14.22 -16.37
CA PRO A 306 9.11 13.82 -17.52
C PRO A 306 10.61 14.07 -17.34
N GLU A 307 10.99 15.11 -16.59
CA GLU A 307 12.39 15.50 -16.38
C GLU A 307 13.18 14.50 -15.52
N ASN A 308 12.50 13.73 -14.65
CA ASN A 308 13.17 12.79 -13.76
C ASN A 308 12.67 11.33 -13.86
N ALA A 309 11.65 11.08 -14.69
CA ALA A 309 10.98 9.78 -14.77
C ALA A 309 11.93 8.65 -15.15
N ALA A 310 12.85 8.85 -16.11
CA ALA A 310 13.80 7.82 -16.52
C ALA A 310 14.69 7.37 -15.34
N ARG A 311 15.28 8.33 -14.62
CA ARG A 311 16.10 8.04 -13.42
C ARG A 311 15.31 7.36 -12.31
N MET A 312 14.05 7.80 -12.11
CA MET A 312 13.19 7.19 -11.09
C MET A 312 12.79 5.77 -11.48
N TYR A 313 12.54 5.52 -12.77
CA TYR A 313 12.23 4.19 -13.29
C TYR A 313 13.37 3.20 -13.05
N GLU A 314 14.61 3.57 -13.36
CA GLU A 314 15.78 2.74 -13.10
C GLU A 314 15.98 2.41 -11.61
N ARG A 315 15.67 3.38 -10.73
CA ARG A 315 15.79 3.19 -9.28
C ARG A 315 14.71 2.26 -8.68
N MET A 316 13.55 2.19 -9.31
CA MET A 316 12.38 1.48 -8.79
C MET A 316 12.18 0.08 -9.40
N ASN A 317 13.03 -0.34 -10.34
CA ASN A 317 13.05 -1.67 -10.96
C ASN A 317 14.33 -2.43 -10.60
#